data_c97d05311b20c4a1e166627ea6d61f7b
#
_entry.id   c97d05311b20c4a1e166627ea6d61f7b
#
_cell.length_a   1.000
_cell.length_b   1.000
_cell.length_c   1.000
_cell.angle_alpha   90.00
_cell.angle_beta   90.00
_cell.angle_gamma   90.00
#
_symmetry.space_group_name_H-M   'P 1'
#
loop_
_entity.id
_entity.type
_entity.pdbx_description
1 polymer ?
#
loop_
_entity_poly.entity_id
_entity_poly.type
_entity_poly.pdbx_seq_one_letter_code
_entity_poly.pdbx_strand_id
1 'polypeptide(L)' 'MSDFQPYVKDIRWLFVHCKQAGIKPPDGAHCEAFAERVSIMLADGKMTEAEARECAFAGYLSQR' A
#
# COMPACT_ATOMS: atom_id res chain seq x y z
N MET A 1 19.68 3.77 2.97
CA MET A 1 18.98 4.57 1.96
C MET A 1 18.08 3.74 1.12
N SER A 2 18.60 2.67 0.54
CA SER A 2 17.80 1.82 -0.32
C SER A 2 16.68 1.12 0.42
N ASP A 3 16.79 1.00 1.72
CA ASP A 3 15.81 0.29 2.53
C ASP A 3 14.45 0.94 2.51
N PHE A 4 14.41 2.24 2.23
CA PHE A 4 13.16 2.98 2.25
C PHE A 4 12.44 2.98 0.91
N GLN A 5 13.11 2.54 -0.15
CA GLN A 5 12.53 2.65 -1.48
C GLN A 5 11.25 1.84 -1.68
N PRO A 6 11.18 0.58 -1.19
CA PRO A 6 9.93 -0.17 -1.34
C PRO A 6 8.76 0.52 -0.67
N TYR A 7 8.99 1.06 0.52
CA TYR A 7 7.92 1.76 1.24
C TYR A 7 7.50 3.02 0.50
N VAL A 8 8.47 3.75 -0.04
CA VAL A 8 8.16 4.97 -0.79
C VAL A 8 7.28 4.66 -1.99
N LYS A 9 7.60 3.59 -2.72
CA LYS A 9 6.80 3.20 -3.88
C LYS A 9 5.38 2.83 -3.48
N ASP A 10 5.24 2.06 -2.41
CA ASP A 10 3.93 1.62 -1.95
C ASP A 10 3.09 2.80 -1.49
N ILE A 11 3.69 3.71 -0.74
CA ILE A 11 2.98 4.88 -0.24
C ILE A 11 2.57 5.79 -1.38
N ARG A 12 3.44 6.00 -2.35
CA ARG A 12 3.11 6.82 -3.52
C ARG A 12 1.96 6.21 -4.30
N TRP A 13 1.99 4.89 -4.48
CA TRP A 13 0.92 4.17 -5.15
C TRP A 13 -0.40 4.39 -4.41
N LEU A 14 -0.36 4.30 -3.09
CA LEU A 14 -1.56 4.48 -2.26
C LEU A 14 -2.13 5.88 -2.42
N PHE A 15 -1.29 6.92 -2.38
CA PHE A 15 -1.76 8.29 -2.55
C PHE A 15 -2.42 8.48 -3.90
N VAL A 16 -1.81 7.95 -4.96
CA VAL A 16 -2.35 8.09 -6.30
C VAL A 16 -3.72 7.42 -6.40
N HIS A 17 -3.84 6.23 -5.85
CA HIS A 17 -5.09 5.48 -5.94
C HIS A 17 -6.19 6.08 -5.07
N CYS A 18 -5.83 6.63 -3.93
CA CYS A 18 -6.81 7.35 -3.12
C CYS A 18 -7.34 8.57 -3.87
N LYS A 19 -6.46 9.29 -4.53
CA LYS A 19 -6.88 10.44 -5.31
C LYS A 19 -7.80 10.03 -6.45
N GLN A 20 -7.46 8.95 -7.15
CA GLN A 20 -8.29 8.45 -8.24
C GLN A 20 -9.66 8.00 -7.76
N ALA A 21 -9.72 7.44 -6.56
CA ALA A 21 -10.97 6.98 -5.98
C ALA A 21 -11.77 8.11 -5.35
N GLY A 22 -11.22 9.30 -5.26
CA GLY A 22 -11.92 10.45 -4.68
C GLY A 22 -12.03 10.39 -3.18
N ILE A 23 -11.09 9.74 -2.51
CA ILE A 23 -11.10 9.61 -1.05
C ILE A 23 -9.93 10.38 -0.45
N LYS A 24 -10.00 10.60 0.84
CA LYS A 24 -8.97 11.34 1.55
C LYS A 24 -7.61 10.65 1.44
N PRO A 25 -6.54 11.43 1.35
CA PRO A 25 -5.20 10.83 1.42
C PRO A 25 -4.99 10.14 2.75
N PRO A 26 -4.19 9.07 2.79
CA PRO A 26 -3.94 8.35 4.03
C PRO A 26 -3.04 9.17 4.96
N ASP A 27 -3.19 8.97 6.26
CA ASP A 27 -2.28 9.56 7.22
C ASP A 27 -1.05 8.66 7.39
N GLY A 28 -0.11 9.08 8.27
CA GLY A 28 1.13 8.35 8.45
C GLY A 28 0.92 6.93 8.93
N ALA A 29 -0.01 6.74 9.87
CA ALA A 29 -0.27 5.40 10.39
C ALA A 29 -0.83 4.47 9.33
N HIS A 30 -1.72 4.99 8.49
CA HIS A 30 -2.31 4.19 7.42
C HIS A 30 -1.27 3.89 6.33
N CYS A 31 -0.38 4.83 6.05
CA CYS A 31 0.69 4.59 5.09
C CYS A 31 1.59 3.46 5.54
N GLU A 32 1.98 3.47 6.82
CA GLU A 32 2.83 2.43 7.36
C GLU A 32 2.15 1.08 7.35
N ALA A 33 0.88 1.05 7.75
CA ALA A 33 0.12 -0.19 7.77
C ALA A 33 -0.02 -0.77 6.36
N PHE A 34 -0.27 0.10 5.38
CA PHE A 34 -0.40 -0.34 4.00
C PHE A 34 0.92 -0.95 3.49
N ALA A 35 2.03 -0.24 3.71
CA ALA A 35 3.33 -0.71 3.24
C ALA A 35 3.72 -2.02 3.90
N GLU A 36 3.43 -2.14 5.20
CA GLU A 36 3.72 -3.36 5.92
C GLU A 36 2.89 -4.53 5.40
N ARG A 37 1.62 -4.30 5.13
CA ARG A 37 0.76 -5.34 4.59
C ARG A 37 1.24 -5.81 3.21
N VAL A 38 1.64 -4.87 2.36
CA VAL A 38 2.19 -5.22 1.06
C VAL A 38 3.44 -6.08 1.22
N SER A 39 4.32 -5.70 2.15
CA SER A 39 5.53 -6.47 2.41
C SER A 39 5.23 -7.89 2.85
N ILE A 40 4.24 -8.05 3.72
CA ILE A 40 3.85 -9.37 4.21
C ILE A 40 3.33 -10.23 3.05
N MET A 41 2.50 -9.65 2.19
CA MET A 41 1.97 -10.37 1.04
C MET A 41 3.07 -10.79 0.07
N LEU A 42 4.05 -9.91 -0.14
CA LEU A 42 5.16 -10.23 -1.02
C LEU A 42 6.07 -11.30 -0.43
N ALA A 43 6.17 -11.37 0.88
CA ALA A 43 7.00 -12.38 1.53
C ALA A 43 6.51 -13.79 1.26
N ASP A 44 5.23 -13.98 1.00
CA ASP A 44 4.69 -15.29 0.63
C ASP A 44 5.18 -15.77 -0.72
N GLY A 45 5.61 -14.84 -1.57
CA GLY A 45 6.07 -15.18 -2.91
C GLY A 45 5.00 -15.62 -3.87
N LYS A 46 3.74 -15.46 -3.52
CA LYS A 46 2.62 -15.89 -4.36
C LYS A 46 1.98 -14.76 -5.13
N MET A 47 2.38 -13.53 -4.85
CA MET A 47 1.79 -12.35 -5.48
C MET A 47 2.87 -11.49 -6.10
N THR A 48 2.51 -10.83 -7.18
CA THR A 48 3.36 -9.76 -7.72
C THR A 48 3.15 -8.51 -6.88
N GLU A 49 4.03 -7.52 -7.07
CA GLU A 49 3.89 -6.25 -6.37
C GLU A 49 2.55 -5.60 -6.65
N ALA A 50 2.13 -5.64 -7.91
CA ALA A 50 0.86 -5.05 -8.29
C ALA A 50 -0.31 -5.73 -7.59
N GLU A 51 -0.29 -7.06 -7.55
CA GLU A 51 -1.35 -7.81 -6.89
C GLU A 51 -1.38 -7.54 -5.39
N ALA A 52 -0.21 -7.48 -4.77
CA ALA A 52 -0.13 -7.22 -3.34
C ALA A 52 -0.68 -5.84 -3.00
N ARG A 53 -0.34 -4.84 -3.81
CA ARG A 53 -0.84 -3.49 -3.59
C ARG A 53 -2.34 -3.41 -3.75
N GLU A 54 -2.88 -4.08 -4.75
CA GLU A 54 -4.33 -4.08 -4.96
C GLU A 54 -5.07 -4.76 -3.82
N CYS A 55 -4.56 -5.88 -3.35
CA CYS A 55 -5.16 -6.58 -2.21
C CYS A 55 -5.09 -5.73 -0.95
N ALA A 56 -3.96 -5.10 -0.71
CA ALA A 56 -3.79 -4.23 0.45
C ALA A 56 -4.73 -3.03 0.36
N PHE A 57 -4.93 -2.50 -0.83
CA PHE A 57 -5.82 -1.36 -1.04
C PHE A 57 -7.28 -1.75 -0.76
N ALA A 58 -7.68 -2.93 -1.18
CA ALA A 58 -9.03 -3.42 -0.86
C ALA A 58 -9.24 -3.48 0.65
N GLY A 59 -8.24 -3.96 1.39
CA GLY A 59 -8.31 -3.98 2.83
C GLY A 59 -8.35 -2.58 3.43
N TYR A 60 -7.57 -1.67 2.86
CA TYR A 60 -7.57 -0.28 3.29
C TYR A 60 -8.95 0.35 3.13
N LEU A 61 -9.59 0.12 2.00
CA LEU A 61 -10.93 0.67 1.76
C LEU A 61 -11.95 0.09 2.72
N SER A 62 -11.81 -1.17 3.08
CA SER A 62 -12.73 -1.82 4.01
C SER A 62 -12.64 -1.25 5.42
N GLN A 63 -11.48 -0.72 5.78
CA GLN A 63 -11.24 -0.23 7.13
C GLN A 63 -11.61 1.23 7.31
N ARG A 64 -12.01 1.91 6.27
CA ARG A 64 -12.31 3.34 6.34
C ARG A 64 -13.65 3.65 6.97
#